data_c4663de6bae2115c4713eb04b9e2f7a7
#
_entry.id   c4663de6bae2115c4713eb04b9e2f7a7
#
_cell.length_a   1.000
_cell.length_b   1.000
_cell.length_c   1.000
_cell.angle_alpha   90.00
_cell.angle_beta   90.00
_cell.angle_gamma   90.00
#
_symmetry.space_group_name_H-M   'P 1'
#
loop_
_entity.id
_entity.type
_entity.pdbx_description
1 polymer ?
#
loop_
_entity_poly.entity_id
_entity_poly.type
_entity_poly.pdbx_seq_one_letter_code
_entity_poly.pdbx_strand_id
1 'polypeptide(L)'
;MESPNSRIPASHMHAASHPGRRNTVPEVTALFWIIKMMSTTVGAAAADALNLGWQFGLGGTTVVTGALFAAALMGQLRSHRYLPWLYWITVLLASVFGTLVVDLLIARAGLPTGASTVVLSVALLATLVLWHRREGTLALDAVDTPVRERFYWLAVLLAFALGTAGGDWLIESLRLGYAQSALGFGVLVAVAAMARFGFGAGAAPMFWWAFVLTRPLGAACRDLLAQPEANGGLGLSTGAVNALFLAVVVGLVAYLSALEHTADTTHDSSVSQG
;
A
#
# COMPACT_ATOMS: atom_id res chain seq x y z
N MET A 1 -66.29 13.67 -1.59
CA MET A 1 -65.12 14.57 -1.64
C MET A 1 -64.00 13.89 -0.90
N GLU A 2 -63.25 13.03 -1.59
CA GLU A 2 -62.16 12.26 -1.02
C GLU A 2 -60.85 12.94 -1.31
N SER A 3 -60.03 13.16 -0.27
CA SER A 3 -58.64 13.63 -0.37
C SER A 3 -57.71 12.48 -0.82
N PRO A 4 -56.86 12.68 -1.81
CA PRO A 4 -55.86 11.66 -2.15
C PRO A 4 -54.67 11.77 -1.20
N ASN A 5 -54.47 10.66 -0.47
CA ASN A 5 -53.36 10.40 0.41
C ASN A 5 -52.08 10.15 -0.44
N SER A 6 -51.23 11.15 -0.56
CA SER A 6 -49.93 11.05 -1.22
C SER A 6 -48.95 10.28 -0.33
N ARG A 7 -48.82 8.98 -0.58
CA ARG A 7 -47.73 8.17 -0.03
C ARG A 7 -46.41 8.62 -0.65
N ILE A 8 -45.56 9.26 0.15
CA ILE A 8 -44.17 9.51 -0.18
C ILE A 8 -43.46 8.16 -0.16
N PRO A 9 -42.77 7.74 -1.23
CA PRO A 9 -42.00 6.51 -1.21
C PRO A 9 -40.78 6.68 -0.30
N ALA A 10 -40.68 5.84 0.72
CA ALA A 10 -39.52 5.70 1.57
C ALA A 10 -38.39 4.97 0.81
N SER A 11 -37.69 5.68 -0.04
CA SER A 11 -36.47 5.21 -0.69
C SER A 11 -35.47 6.35 -0.67
N HIS A 12 -34.64 6.37 0.31
CA HIS A 12 -33.26 6.88 0.46
C HIS A 12 -32.95 7.05 1.96
N MET A 13 -32.98 5.93 2.69
CA MET A 13 -32.19 5.88 3.92
C MET A 13 -30.72 5.84 3.48
N HIS A 14 -30.18 7.04 3.22
CA HIS A 14 -28.72 7.20 3.24
C HIS A 14 -28.27 6.78 4.65
N ALA A 15 -27.40 5.78 4.69
CA ALA A 15 -26.70 5.43 5.90
C ALA A 15 -26.13 6.71 6.49
N ALA A 16 -26.53 7.04 7.72
CA ALA A 16 -26.08 8.21 8.42
C ALA A 16 -24.56 8.18 8.50
N SER A 17 -23.89 9.03 7.73
CA SER A 17 -22.49 9.35 7.91
C SER A 17 -22.35 9.91 9.33
N HIS A 18 -21.56 9.24 10.16
CA HIS A 18 -21.24 9.76 11.49
C HIS A 18 -20.58 11.13 11.32
N PRO A 19 -21.13 12.20 11.94
CA PRO A 19 -20.56 13.53 11.84
C PRO A 19 -19.23 13.54 12.60
N GLY A 20 -18.09 13.55 11.91
CA GLY A 20 -16.80 13.84 12.54
C GLY A 20 -15.55 13.16 12.02
N ARG A 21 -15.62 12.04 11.31
CA ARG A 21 -14.40 11.40 10.79
C ARG A 21 -14.41 11.37 9.27
N ARG A 22 -13.43 12.05 8.66
CA ARG A 22 -13.19 11.99 7.22
C ARG A 22 -12.41 10.71 6.88
N ASN A 23 -12.50 10.25 5.65
CA ASN A 23 -11.69 9.14 5.16
C ASN A 23 -10.20 9.42 5.43
N THR A 24 -9.49 8.45 6.03
CA THR A 24 -8.07 8.56 6.38
C THR A 24 -7.15 7.98 5.30
N VAL A 25 -7.72 7.41 4.24
CA VAL A 25 -7.01 6.83 3.08
C VAL A 25 -7.14 7.78 1.89
N PRO A 26 -6.05 8.03 1.13
CA PRO A 26 -6.11 8.90 -0.05
C PRO A 26 -6.95 8.28 -1.17
N GLU A 27 -7.42 9.12 -2.07
CA GLU A 27 -8.05 8.68 -3.31
C GLU A 27 -7.07 7.87 -4.17
N VAL A 28 -7.58 6.77 -4.74
CA VAL A 28 -6.78 5.85 -5.58
C VAL A 28 -6.64 6.43 -6.98
N THR A 29 -5.72 7.36 -7.14
CA THR A 29 -5.36 8.03 -8.39
C THR A 29 -4.09 7.45 -9.01
N ALA A 30 -3.70 7.90 -10.20
CA ALA A 30 -2.40 7.55 -10.79
C ALA A 30 -1.23 7.98 -9.87
N LEU A 31 -1.34 9.14 -9.22
CA LEU A 31 -0.34 9.60 -8.24
C LEU A 31 -0.20 8.65 -7.06
N PHE A 32 -1.31 8.13 -6.54
CA PHE A 32 -1.28 7.10 -5.50
C PHE A 32 -0.41 5.90 -5.89
N TRP A 33 -0.61 5.37 -7.10
CA TRP A 33 0.15 4.21 -7.58
C TRP A 33 1.63 4.51 -7.81
N ILE A 34 1.97 5.70 -8.32
CA ILE A 34 3.36 6.13 -8.51
C ILE A 34 4.06 6.24 -7.15
N ILE A 35 3.49 6.98 -6.20
CA ILE A 35 4.07 7.16 -4.87
C ILE A 35 4.18 5.79 -4.18
N LYS A 36 3.14 4.96 -4.25
CA LYS A 36 3.12 3.63 -3.64
C LYS A 36 4.22 2.72 -4.19
N MET A 37 4.37 2.66 -5.51
CA MET A 37 5.39 1.83 -6.15
C MET A 37 6.80 2.29 -5.77
N MET A 38 7.07 3.59 -5.83
CA MET A 38 8.38 4.16 -5.47
C MET A 38 8.67 4.03 -3.97
N SER A 39 7.68 4.28 -3.10
CA SER A 39 7.83 4.12 -1.64
C SER A 39 8.18 2.68 -1.26
N THR A 40 7.56 1.69 -1.92
CA THR A 40 7.86 0.28 -1.65
C THR A 40 9.27 -0.11 -2.05
N THR A 41 9.75 0.44 -3.14
CA THR A 41 11.12 0.22 -3.63
C THR A 41 12.16 0.82 -2.69
N VAL A 42 11.93 2.08 -2.27
CA VAL A 42 12.76 2.75 -1.26
C VAL A 42 12.72 1.99 0.08
N GLY A 43 11.54 1.53 0.49
CA GLY A 43 11.36 0.73 1.70
C GLY A 43 12.17 -0.57 1.71
N ALA A 44 12.18 -1.29 0.58
CA ALA A 44 13.02 -2.49 0.45
C ALA A 44 14.51 -2.17 0.55
N ALA A 45 14.96 -1.16 -0.20
CA ALA A 45 16.35 -0.73 -0.14
C ALA A 45 16.75 -0.27 1.27
N ALA A 46 15.84 0.38 2.00
CA ALA A 46 16.06 0.75 3.38
C ALA A 46 16.15 -0.49 4.31
N ALA A 47 15.32 -1.51 4.11
CA ALA A 47 15.40 -2.77 4.85
C ALA A 47 16.77 -3.44 4.65
N ASP A 48 17.23 -3.54 3.40
CA ASP A 48 18.54 -4.10 3.04
C ASP A 48 19.67 -3.30 3.67
N ALA A 49 19.65 -1.96 3.55
CA ALA A 49 20.67 -1.08 4.09
C ALA A 49 20.72 -1.11 5.63
N LEU A 50 19.58 -1.16 6.30
CA LEU A 50 19.51 -1.26 7.75
C LEU A 50 19.99 -2.62 8.26
N ASN A 51 19.67 -3.70 7.53
CA ASN A 51 20.13 -5.04 7.90
C ASN A 51 21.66 -5.19 7.75
N LEU A 52 22.25 -4.58 6.73
CA LEU A 52 23.68 -4.62 6.47
C LEU A 52 24.47 -3.59 7.28
N GLY A 53 23.90 -2.39 7.50
CA GLY A 53 24.60 -1.23 8.10
C GLY A 53 24.54 -1.19 9.62
N TRP A 54 23.48 -1.68 10.22
CA TRP A 54 23.31 -1.70 11.66
C TRP A 54 23.68 -3.09 12.20
N GLN A 55 24.68 -3.14 13.06
CA GLN A 55 25.19 -4.40 13.67
C GLN A 55 24.16 -5.09 14.59
N PHE A 56 22.87 -4.71 14.52
CA PHE A 56 21.78 -5.33 15.28
C PHE A 56 21.34 -6.69 14.73
N GLY A 57 21.80 -7.06 13.54
CA GLY A 57 21.33 -8.25 12.83
C GLY A 57 19.85 -8.17 12.46
N LEU A 58 19.37 -9.15 11.70
CA LEU A 58 18.00 -9.20 11.16
C LEU A 58 16.92 -9.04 12.25
N GLY A 59 17.07 -9.74 13.37
CA GLY A 59 16.09 -9.68 14.46
C GLY A 59 16.00 -8.30 15.13
N GLY A 60 17.14 -7.67 15.43
CA GLY A 60 17.18 -6.34 16.03
C GLY A 60 16.63 -5.26 15.09
N THR A 61 17.01 -5.32 13.81
CA THR A 61 16.49 -4.41 12.78
C THR A 61 14.96 -4.55 12.64
N THR A 62 14.44 -5.78 12.66
CA THR A 62 12.99 -6.03 12.61
C THR A 62 12.26 -5.44 13.81
N VAL A 63 12.81 -5.58 15.03
CA VAL A 63 12.21 -5.01 16.24
C VAL A 63 12.17 -3.48 16.19
N VAL A 64 13.29 -2.85 15.83
CA VAL A 64 13.36 -1.37 15.74
C VAL A 64 12.38 -0.84 14.67
N THR A 65 12.39 -1.43 13.49
CA THR A 65 11.49 -1.02 12.40
C THR A 65 10.03 -1.29 12.76
N GLY A 66 9.74 -2.42 13.42
CA GLY A 66 8.40 -2.73 13.92
C GLY A 66 7.91 -1.73 14.96
N ALA A 67 8.79 -1.26 15.85
CA ALA A 67 8.45 -0.22 16.83
C ALA A 67 8.16 1.13 16.15
N LEU A 68 8.96 1.51 15.14
CA LEU A 68 8.73 2.73 14.34
C LEU A 68 7.42 2.64 13.55
N PHE A 69 7.16 1.50 12.92
CA PHE A 69 5.90 1.25 12.24
C PHE A 69 4.70 1.33 13.19
N ALA A 70 4.79 0.69 14.36
CA ALA A 70 3.74 0.75 15.38
C ALA A 70 3.49 2.19 15.87
N ALA A 71 4.53 2.99 16.06
CA ALA A 71 4.41 4.39 16.44
C ALA A 71 3.73 5.24 15.35
N ALA A 72 4.15 5.09 14.08
CA ALA A 72 3.53 5.77 12.96
C ALA A 72 2.06 5.33 12.77
N LEU A 73 1.78 4.03 12.87
CA LEU A 73 0.44 3.48 12.80
C LEU A 73 -0.46 4.00 13.94
N MET A 74 0.05 4.11 15.16
CA MET A 74 -0.71 4.73 16.26
C MET A 74 -1.03 6.18 15.98
N GLY A 75 -0.10 6.95 15.40
CA GLY A 75 -0.34 8.31 14.95
C GLY A 75 -1.46 8.36 13.90
N GLN A 76 -1.39 7.47 12.92
CA GLN A 76 -2.39 7.35 11.85
C GLN A 76 -3.77 6.99 12.41
N LEU A 77 -3.88 5.99 13.26
CA LEU A 77 -5.13 5.55 13.88
C LEU A 77 -5.76 6.60 14.82
N ARG A 78 -4.96 7.52 15.36
CA ARG A 78 -5.44 8.66 16.18
C ARG A 78 -5.83 9.87 15.32
N SER A 79 -5.39 9.93 14.09
CA SER A 79 -5.78 10.99 13.17
C SER A 79 -7.26 10.83 12.79
N HIS A 80 -7.98 11.96 12.72
CA HIS A 80 -9.38 11.99 12.30
C HIS A 80 -9.55 12.43 10.83
N ARG A 81 -8.43 12.68 10.14
CA ARG A 81 -8.38 13.10 8.74
C ARG A 81 -7.17 12.51 8.03
N TYR A 82 -7.20 12.51 6.72
CA TYR A 82 -6.04 12.16 5.92
C TYR A 82 -4.93 13.20 6.11
N LEU A 83 -3.74 12.72 6.48
CA LEU A 83 -2.52 13.51 6.59
C LEU A 83 -1.48 12.88 5.65
N PRO A 84 -1.17 13.50 4.48
CA PRO A 84 -0.33 12.88 3.45
C PRO A 84 1.00 12.35 3.98
N TRP A 85 1.73 13.17 4.72
CA TRP A 85 3.03 12.77 5.28
C TRP A 85 2.94 11.58 6.22
N LEU A 86 1.98 11.59 7.13
CA LEU A 86 1.80 10.52 8.12
C LEU A 86 1.39 9.22 7.43
N TYR A 87 0.47 9.29 6.48
CA TYR A 87 0.03 8.15 5.69
C TYR A 87 1.20 7.50 4.93
N TRP A 88 1.96 8.31 4.16
CA TRP A 88 3.03 7.77 3.33
C TRP A 88 4.25 7.31 4.12
N ILE A 89 4.57 7.94 5.26
CA ILE A 89 5.56 7.42 6.21
C ILE A 89 5.11 6.06 6.77
N THR A 90 3.83 5.92 7.13
CA THR A 90 3.30 4.65 7.63
C THR A 90 3.34 3.56 6.54
N VAL A 91 3.02 3.89 5.28
CA VAL A 91 3.14 2.99 4.12
C VAL A 91 4.61 2.56 3.91
N LEU A 92 5.54 3.50 3.96
CA LEU A 92 6.98 3.22 3.82
C LEU A 92 7.46 2.26 4.92
N LEU A 93 7.12 2.56 6.19
CA LEU A 93 7.50 1.71 7.32
C LEU A 93 6.83 0.33 7.27
N ALA A 94 5.57 0.26 6.81
CA ALA A 94 4.89 -1.02 6.57
C ALA A 94 5.61 -1.85 5.50
N SER A 95 6.12 -1.21 4.45
CA SER A 95 6.90 -1.89 3.40
C SER A 95 8.22 -2.45 3.95
N VAL A 96 8.99 -1.63 4.70
CA VAL A 96 10.24 -2.06 5.34
C VAL A 96 9.99 -3.21 6.30
N PHE A 97 9.04 -3.04 7.22
CA PHE A 97 8.71 -4.05 8.22
C PHE A 97 8.17 -5.34 7.61
N GLY A 98 7.31 -5.25 6.58
CA GLY A 98 6.80 -6.41 5.84
C GLY A 98 7.90 -7.23 5.16
N THR A 99 8.91 -6.58 4.57
CA THR A 99 10.09 -7.25 4.01
C THR A 99 10.87 -7.98 5.10
N LEU A 100 11.22 -7.29 6.18
CA LEU A 100 11.98 -7.88 7.29
C LEU A 100 11.25 -9.05 7.98
N VAL A 101 9.92 -9.02 8.03
CA VAL A 101 9.11 -10.14 8.51
C VAL A 101 9.26 -11.36 7.61
N VAL A 102 9.24 -11.19 6.28
CA VAL A 102 9.47 -12.29 5.34
C VAL A 102 10.87 -12.86 5.49
N ASP A 103 11.90 -11.99 5.54
CA ASP A 103 13.29 -12.40 5.75
C ASP A 103 13.44 -13.20 7.06
N LEU A 104 12.73 -12.77 8.11
CA LEU A 104 12.74 -13.45 9.40
C LEU A 104 12.06 -14.82 9.34
N LEU A 105 10.93 -14.93 8.62
CA LEU A 105 10.23 -16.21 8.39
C LEU A 105 11.12 -17.20 7.64
N ILE A 106 11.84 -16.75 6.62
CA ILE A 106 12.75 -17.57 5.85
C ILE A 106 13.98 -17.95 6.69
N ALA A 107 14.66 -16.96 7.28
CA ALA A 107 15.94 -17.16 7.95
C ALA A 107 15.83 -17.86 9.32
N ARG A 108 14.75 -17.62 10.08
CA ARG A 108 14.59 -18.15 11.44
C ARG A 108 13.59 -19.29 11.53
N ALA A 109 12.46 -19.23 10.83
CA ALA A 109 11.47 -20.29 10.82
C ALA A 109 11.77 -21.38 9.78
N GLY A 110 12.77 -21.17 8.90
CA GLY A 110 13.14 -22.10 7.84
C GLY A 110 12.05 -22.31 6.80
N LEU A 111 11.11 -21.37 6.68
CA LEU A 111 10.02 -21.46 5.70
C LEU A 111 10.54 -21.08 4.31
N PRO A 112 10.46 -21.98 3.30
CA PRO A 112 10.78 -21.60 1.92
C PRO A 112 9.90 -20.45 1.41
N THR A 113 10.39 -19.69 0.45
CA THR A 113 9.67 -18.56 -0.19
C THR A 113 8.27 -18.95 -0.64
N GLY A 114 8.12 -20.14 -1.26
CA GLY A 114 6.80 -20.64 -1.69
C GLY A 114 5.84 -20.92 -0.53
N ALA A 115 6.31 -21.52 0.57
CA ALA A 115 5.47 -21.75 1.76
C ALA A 115 5.07 -20.44 2.43
N SER A 116 6.02 -19.50 2.55
CA SER A 116 5.74 -18.14 3.06
C SER A 116 4.69 -17.43 2.20
N THR A 117 4.76 -17.56 0.87
CA THR A 117 3.76 -17.02 -0.07
C THR A 117 2.38 -17.59 0.18
N VAL A 118 2.25 -18.91 0.38
CA VAL A 118 0.94 -19.54 0.67
C VAL A 118 0.38 -19.05 2.00
N VAL A 119 1.19 -19.04 3.07
CA VAL A 119 0.77 -18.59 4.40
C VAL A 119 0.29 -17.14 4.36
N LEU A 120 1.06 -16.25 3.73
CA LEU A 120 0.72 -14.83 3.62
C LEU A 120 -0.51 -14.60 2.72
N SER A 121 -0.69 -15.39 1.65
CA SER A 121 -1.89 -15.35 0.82
C SER A 121 -3.14 -15.72 1.61
N VAL A 122 -3.07 -16.80 2.40
CA VAL A 122 -4.19 -17.23 3.27
C VAL A 122 -4.47 -16.16 4.33
N ALA A 123 -3.45 -15.58 4.95
CA ALA A 123 -3.60 -14.53 5.96
C ALA A 123 -4.25 -13.26 5.38
N LEU A 124 -3.82 -12.82 4.19
CA LEU A 124 -4.42 -11.68 3.51
C LEU A 124 -5.87 -11.95 3.14
N LEU A 125 -6.16 -13.10 2.51
CA LEU A 125 -7.52 -13.48 2.14
C LEU A 125 -8.43 -13.59 3.36
N ALA A 126 -7.97 -14.20 4.45
CA ALA A 126 -8.71 -14.28 5.70
C ALA A 126 -9.00 -12.88 6.27
N THR A 127 -8.04 -11.98 6.23
CA THR A 127 -8.20 -10.59 6.67
C THR A 127 -9.27 -9.86 5.84
N LEU A 128 -9.23 -9.97 4.52
CA LEU A 128 -10.20 -9.34 3.63
C LEU A 128 -11.61 -9.95 3.80
N VAL A 129 -11.71 -11.28 3.94
CA VAL A 129 -13.00 -11.95 4.19
C VAL A 129 -13.58 -11.53 5.54
N LEU A 130 -12.78 -11.48 6.61
CA LEU A 130 -13.20 -11.04 7.93
C LEU A 130 -13.64 -9.57 7.91
N TRP A 131 -12.89 -8.72 7.22
CA TRP A 131 -13.25 -7.32 7.01
C TRP A 131 -14.62 -7.21 6.32
N HIS A 132 -14.77 -7.88 5.17
CA HIS A 132 -16.03 -7.87 4.43
C HIS A 132 -17.21 -8.39 5.25
N ARG A 133 -17.01 -9.49 6.03
CA ARG A 133 -18.07 -10.06 6.87
C ARG A 133 -18.49 -9.15 8.02
N ARG A 134 -17.56 -8.35 8.57
CA ARG A 134 -17.85 -7.46 9.71
C ARG A 134 -18.42 -6.11 9.28
N GLU A 135 -17.92 -5.57 8.18
CA GLU A 135 -18.21 -4.18 7.78
C GLU A 135 -19.10 -4.09 6.52
N GLY A 136 -19.39 -5.23 5.87
CA GLY A 136 -20.23 -5.32 4.67
C GLY A 136 -19.61 -4.76 3.40
N THR A 137 -18.45 -4.11 3.49
CA THR A 137 -17.76 -3.49 2.36
C THR A 137 -16.24 -3.57 2.50
N LEU A 138 -15.55 -3.59 1.35
CA LEU A 138 -14.10 -3.42 1.23
C LEU A 138 -13.75 -2.10 0.52
N ALA A 139 -14.70 -1.18 0.43
CA ALA A 139 -14.53 0.08 -0.27
C ALA A 139 -13.52 0.99 0.46
N LEU A 140 -12.55 1.52 -0.27
CA LEU A 140 -11.45 2.31 0.27
C LEU A 140 -11.85 3.76 0.59
N ASP A 141 -12.87 4.24 -0.08
CA ASP A 141 -13.52 5.54 0.17
C ASP A 141 -14.37 5.54 1.44
N ALA A 142 -14.61 4.38 2.03
CA ALA A 142 -15.38 4.19 3.25
C ALA A 142 -14.53 3.76 4.46
N VAL A 143 -13.21 4.07 4.48
CA VAL A 143 -12.34 3.80 5.64
C VAL A 143 -12.45 4.96 6.65
N ASP A 144 -13.62 5.08 7.22
CA ASP A 144 -14.04 6.17 8.12
C ASP A 144 -14.18 5.72 9.59
N THR A 145 -14.07 4.42 9.89
CA THR A 145 -14.15 3.87 11.24
C THR A 145 -12.82 3.29 11.72
N PRO A 146 -12.55 3.32 13.04
CA PRO A 146 -11.32 2.72 13.60
C PRO A 146 -11.19 1.23 13.30
N VAL A 147 -12.31 0.51 13.12
CA VAL A 147 -12.31 -0.92 12.82
C VAL A 147 -11.87 -1.15 11.38
N ARG A 148 -12.44 -0.43 10.41
CA ARG A 148 -12.08 -0.50 9.00
C ARG A 148 -10.62 -0.11 8.79
N GLU A 149 -10.15 0.94 9.47
CA GLU A 149 -8.77 1.39 9.38
C GLU A 149 -7.77 0.35 9.92
N ARG A 150 -8.10 -0.37 11.00
CA ARG A 150 -7.26 -1.47 11.49
C ARG A 150 -7.19 -2.62 10.49
N PHE A 151 -8.31 -3.01 9.87
CA PHE A 151 -8.33 -4.03 8.82
C PHE A 151 -7.53 -3.57 7.60
N TYR A 152 -7.67 -2.31 7.21
CA TYR A 152 -6.93 -1.73 6.09
C TYR A 152 -5.41 -1.83 6.32
N TRP A 153 -4.90 -1.38 7.46
CA TRP A 153 -3.47 -1.42 7.76
C TRP A 153 -2.92 -2.84 7.92
N LEU A 154 -3.71 -3.75 8.48
CA LEU A 154 -3.34 -5.17 8.52
C LEU A 154 -3.25 -5.75 7.12
N ALA A 155 -4.22 -5.47 6.25
CA ALA A 155 -4.20 -5.91 4.86
C ALA A 155 -3.03 -5.28 4.08
N VAL A 156 -2.71 -4.00 4.30
CA VAL A 156 -1.54 -3.32 3.72
C VAL A 156 -0.24 -4.03 4.12
N LEU A 157 -0.05 -4.32 5.40
CA LEU A 157 1.14 -5.02 5.88
C LEU A 157 1.28 -6.42 5.27
N LEU A 158 0.19 -7.20 5.29
CA LEU A 158 0.16 -8.54 4.70
C LEU A 158 0.37 -8.51 3.17
N ALA A 159 -0.16 -7.50 2.48
CA ALA A 159 0.03 -7.32 1.06
C ALA A 159 1.49 -6.98 0.71
N PHE A 160 2.19 -6.19 1.54
CA PHE A 160 3.63 -5.95 1.37
C PHE A 160 4.45 -7.21 1.60
N ALA A 161 4.20 -7.94 2.67
CA ALA A 161 4.88 -9.20 2.96
C ALA A 161 4.61 -10.23 1.84
N LEU A 162 3.36 -10.39 1.41
CA LEU A 162 2.99 -11.27 0.30
C LEU A 162 3.65 -10.85 -1.01
N GLY A 163 3.69 -9.56 -1.32
CA GLY A 163 4.33 -9.04 -2.53
C GLY A 163 5.83 -9.31 -2.54
N THR A 164 6.50 -9.29 -1.37
CA THR A 164 7.90 -9.69 -1.23
C THR A 164 8.04 -11.21 -1.45
N ALA A 165 7.44 -12.05 -0.61
CA ALA A 165 7.60 -13.50 -0.68
C ALA A 165 7.13 -14.08 -2.03
N GLY A 166 5.99 -13.62 -2.56
CA GLY A 166 5.42 -14.07 -3.81
C GLY A 166 6.22 -13.60 -5.04
N GLY A 167 6.76 -12.38 -4.98
CA GLY A 167 7.64 -11.85 -6.01
C GLY A 167 8.93 -12.67 -6.11
N ASP A 168 9.60 -12.87 -4.98
CA ASP A 168 10.84 -13.64 -4.90
C ASP A 168 10.61 -15.09 -5.34
N TRP A 169 9.53 -15.72 -4.85
CA TRP A 169 9.18 -17.10 -5.26
C TRP A 169 8.94 -17.22 -6.77
N LEU A 170 8.24 -16.27 -7.40
CA LEU A 170 8.00 -16.31 -8.85
C LEU A 170 9.30 -16.10 -9.64
N ILE A 171 10.13 -15.14 -9.22
CA ILE A 171 11.42 -14.86 -9.88
C ILE A 171 12.34 -16.08 -9.78
N GLU A 172 12.47 -16.68 -8.60
CA GLU A 172 13.29 -17.86 -8.36
C GLU A 172 12.77 -19.09 -9.13
N SER A 173 11.46 -19.37 -9.05
CA SER A 173 10.84 -20.54 -9.66
C SER A 173 10.89 -20.51 -11.18
N LEU A 174 10.68 -19.34 -11.79
CA LEU A 174 10.68 -19.15 -13.24
C LEU A 174 12.06 -18.72 -13.77
N ARG A 175 13.04 -18.51 -12.88
CA ARG A 175 14.40 -18.03 -13.21
C ARG A 175 14.37 -16.78 -14.09
N LEU A 176 13.52 -15.82 -13.73
CA LEU A 176 13.33 -14.60 -14.50
C LEU A 176 14.52 -13.64 -14.33
N GLY A 177 14.98 -13.08 -15.44
CA GLY A 177 15.88 -11.94 -15.42
C GLY A 177 15.15 -10.63 -15.04
N TYR A 178 15.89 -9.56 -14.77
CA TYR A 178 15.34 -8.28 -14.28
C TYR A 178 14.32 -7.67 -15.25
N ALA A 179 14.62 -7.64 -16.56
CA ALA A 179 13.70 -7.12 -17.57
C ALA A 179 12.44 -7.98 -17.71
N GLN A 180 12.58 -9.31 -17.65
CA GLN A 180 11.45 -10.24 -17.72
C GLN A 180 10.56 -10.10 -16.49
N SER A 181 11.14 -9.94 -15.31
CA SER A 181 10.42 -9.71 -14.05
C SER A 181 9.63 -8.38 -14.09
N ALA A 182 10.28 -7.28 -14.52
CA ALA A 182 9.63 -5.98 -14.64
C ALA A 182 8.46 -6.04 -15.65
N LEU A 183 8.67 -6.65 -16.82
CA LEU A 183 7.64 -6.83 -17.83
C LEU A 183 6.49 -7.72 -17.32
N GLY A 184 6.81 -8.88 -16.72
CA GLY A 184 5.83 -9.84 -16.23
C GLY A 184 4.92 -9.25 -15.15
N PHE A 185 5.50 -8.62 -14.12
CA PHE A 185 4.71 -7.94 -13.10
C PHE A 185 3.97 -6.72 -13.64
N GLY A 186 4.54 -5.98 -14.60
CA GLY A 186 3.88 -4.88 -15.29
C GLY A 186 2.63 -5.35 -16.05
N VAL A 187 2.73 -6.46 -16.78
CA VAL A 187 1.58 -7.07 -17.47
C VAL A 187 0.49 -7.50 -16.47
N LEU A 188 0.86 -8.13 -15.34
CA LEU A 188 -0.11 -8.56 -14.34
C LEU A 188 -0.84 -7.37 -13.69
N VAL A 189 -0.16 -6.24 -13.46
CA VAL A 189 -0.78 -4.99 -12.99
C VAL A 189 -1.69 -4.40 -14.07
N ALA A 190 -1.25 -4.40 -15.34
CA ALA A 190 -2.06 -3.92 -16.46
C ALA A 190 -3.33 -4.77 -16.66
N VAL A 191 -3.25 -6.09 -16.46
CA VAL A 191 -4.41 -6.99 -16.48
C VAL A 191 -5.42 -6.61 -15.39
N ALA A 192 -4.95 -6.30 -14.17
CA ALA A 192 -5.84 -5.83 -13.10
C ALA A 192 -6.54 -4.51 -13.47
N ALA A 193 -5.80 -3.56 -14.05
CA ALA A 193 -6.35 -2.30 -14.52
C ALA A 193 -7.37 -2.51 -15.65
N MET A 194 -7.06 -3.37 -16.63
CA MET A 194 -7.95 -3.72 -17.72
C MET A 194 -9.22 -4.42 -17.21
N ALA A 195 -9.09 -5.36 -16.26
CA ALA A 195 -10.23 -6.02 -15.63
C ALA A 195 -11.13 -5.00 -14.92
N ARG A 196 -10.55 -4.02 -14.23
CA ARG A 196 -11.29 -2.98 -13.52
C ARG A 196 -11.99 -2.01 -14.45
N PHE A 197 -11.27 -1.44 -15.41
CA PHE A 197 -11.75 -0.33 -16.24
C PHE A 197 -12.39 -0.80 -17.55
N GLY A 198 -11.93 -1.93 -18.12
CA GLY A 198 -12.45 -2.47 -19.37
C GLY A 198 -13.62 -3.43 -19.17
N PHE A 199 -13.59 -4.26 -18.12
CA PHE A 199 -14.58 -5.30 -17.89
C PHE A 199 -15.47 -5.07 -16.66
N GLY A 200 -15.30 -3.96 -15.94
CA GLY A 200 -16.11 -3.62 -14.78
C GLY A 200 -15.93 -4.52 -13.57
N ALA A 201 -14.78 -5.20 -13.45
CA ALA A 201 -14.48 -6.03 -12.28
C ALA A 201 -14.52 -5.20 -10.99
N GLY A 202 -14.81 -5.85 -9.87
CA GLY A 202 -14.96 -5.21 -8.56
C GLY A 202 -13.73 -4.37 -8.18
N ALA A 203 -13.94 -3.15 -7.70
CA ALA A 203 -12.86 -2.22 -7.38
C ALA A 203 -11.91 -2.77 -6.30
N ALA A 204 -12.46 -3.29 -5.20
CA ALA A 204 -11.68 -3.77 -4.07
C ALA A 204 -10.77 -4.98 -4.42
N PRO A 205 -11.24 -6.06 -5.07
CA PRO A 205 -10.36 -7.15 -5.48
C PRO A 205 -9.24 -6.69 -6.41
N MET A 206 -9.56 -5.83 -7.39
CA MET A 206 -8.55 -5.34 -8.34
C MET A 206 -7.54 -4.41 -7.68
N PHE A 207 -7.97 -3.61 -6.70
CA PHE A 207 -7.07 -2.80 -5.89
C PHE A 207 -6.07 -3.67 -5.12
N TRP A 208 -6.54 -4.67 -4.36
CA TRP A 208 -5.65 -5.53 -3.57
C TRP A 208 -4.73 -6.37 -4.44
N TRP A 209 -5.22 -6.83 -5.59
CA TRP A 209 -4.39 -7.52 -6.58
C TRP A 209 -3.25 -6.63 -7.08
N ALA A 210 -3.57 -5.43 -7.56
CA ALA A 210 -2.57 -4.46 -8.00
C ALA A 210 -1.65 -4.04 -6.84
N PHE A 211 -2.20 -3.89 -5.61
CA PHE A 211 -1.44 -3.49 -4.44
C PHE A 211 -0.33 -4.49 -4.08
N VAL A 212 -0.61 -5.79 -4.15
CA VAL A 212 0.39 -6.85 -3.96
C VAL A 212 1.42 -6.82 -5.09
N LEU A 213 0.98 -6.79 -6.35
CA LEU A 213 1.85 -6.90 -7.52
C LEU A 213 2.75 -5.70 -7.77
N THR A 214 2.35 -4.50 -7.38
CA THR A 214 3.20 -3.30 -7.50
C THR A 214 4.42 -3.34 -6.59
N ARG A 215 4.47 -4.23 -5.59
CA ARG A 215 5.66 -4.43 -4.75
C ARG A 215 6.79 -5.12 -5.53
N PRO A 216 6.62 -6.34 -6.10
CA PRO A 216 7.65 -6.97 -6.92
C PRO A 216 7.92 -6.20 -8.21
N LEU A 217 6.93 -5.52 -8.79
CA LEU A 217 7.15 -4.64 -9.95
C LEU A 217 8.15 -3.52 -9.62
N GLY A 218 7.96 -2.81 -8.50
CA GLY A 218 8.89 -1.76 -8.07
C GLY A 218 10.30 -2.28 -7.83
N ALA A 219 10.43 -3.45 -7.18
CA ALA A 219 11.72 -4.11 -6.96
C ALA A 219 12.40 -4.47 -8.29
N ALA A 220 11.67 -5.11 -9.22
CA ALA A 220 12.19 -5.50 -10.53
C ALA A 220 12.61 -4.27 -11.38
N CYS A 221 11.85 -3.17 -11.33
CA CYS A 221 12.23 -1.91 -11.99
C CYS A 221 13.51 -1.32 -11.40
N ARG A 222 13.65 -1.31 -10.06
CA ARG A 222 14.88 -0.87 -9.39
C ARG A 222 16.08 -1.71 -9.81
N ASP A 223 15.92 -3.02 -9.78
CA ASP A 223 17.01 -3.94 -10.08
C ASP A 223 17.41 -3.86 -11.56
N LEU A 224 16.44 -3.70 -12.46
CA LEU A 224 16.72 -3.43 -13.87
C LEU A 224 17.55 -2.15 -14.06
N LEU A 225 17.29 -1.11 -13.30
CA LEU A 225 18.03 0.15 -13.36
C LEU A 225 19.42 0.04 -12.71
N ALA A 226 19.52 -0.62 -11.56
CA ALA A 226 20.69 -0.57 -10.69
C ALA A 226 21.70 -1.69 -10.90
N GLN A 227 21.27 -2.85 -11.40
CA GLN A 227 22.17 -3.99 -11.59
C GLN A 227 23.13 -3.77 -12.76
N PRO A 228 24.36 -4.33 -12.69
CA PRO A 228 25.34 -4.23 -13.76
C PRO A 228 24.83 -4.75 -15.10
N GLU A 229 25.27 -4.16 -16.20
CA GLU A 229 24.93 -4.58 -17.57
C GLU A 229 25.27 -6.06 -17.82
N ALA A 230 26.36 -6.55 -17.23
CA ALA A 230 26.76 -7.96 -17.30
C ALA A 230 25.68 -8.92 -16.75
N ASN A 231 24.83 -8.45 -15.86
CA ASN A 231 23.71 -9.20 -15.26
C ASN A 231 22.36 -8.85 -15.90
N GLY A 232 22.34 -8.05 -16.99
CA GLY A 232 21.12 -7.64 -17.69
C GLY A 232 20.43 -6.41 -17.10
N GLY A 233 21.10 -5.64 -16.25
CA GLY A 233 20.66 -4.33 -15.76
C GLY A 233 21.21 -3.18 -16.62
N LEU A 234 20.88 -1.94 -16.23
CA LEU A 234 21.36 -0.71 -16.89
C LEU A 234 22.61 -0.11 -16.23
N GLY A 235 23.14 -0.72 -15.17
CA GLY A 235 24.38 -0.33 -14.52
C GLY A 235 24.34 1.01 -13.76
N LEU A 236 23.17 1.57 -13.47
CA LEU A 236 23.07 2.79 -12.68
C LEU A 236 23.46 2.52 -11.22
N SER A 237 24.06 3.51 -10.56
CA SER A 237 24.37 3.37 -9.13
C SER A 237 23.09 3.08 -8.31
N THR A 238 23.08 2.02 -7.52
CA THR A 238 21.98 1.66 -6.62
C THR A 238 21.61 2.82 -5.70
N GLY A 239 22.63 3.55 -5.18
CA GLY A 239 22.42 4.74 -4.37
C GLY A 239 21.71 5.86 -5.13
N ALA A 240 22.09 6.10 -6.39
CA ALA A 240 21.47 7.13 -7.22
C ALA A 240 20.00 6.78 -7.56
N VAL A 241 19.71 5.52 -7.90
CA VAL A 241 18.33 5.04 -8.17
C VAL A 241 17.45 5.20 -6.92
N ASN A 242 17.93 4.78 -5.75
CA ASN A 242 17.20 4.91 -4.50
C ASN A 242 17.00 6.39 -4.10
N ALA A 243 18.01 7.23 -4.28
CA ALA A 243 17.91 8.68 -4.01
C ALA A 243 16.91 9.36 -4.94
N LEU A 244 16.90 9.00 -6.23
CA LEU A 244 15.93 9.49 -7.21
C LEU A 244 14.51 9.12 -6.81
N PHE A 245 14.25 7.85 -6.46
CA PHE A 245 12.93 7.39 -6.06
C PHE A 245 12.47 8.05 -4.77
N LEU A 246 13.36 8.20 -3.80
CA LEU A 246 13.06 8.93 -2.56
C LEU A 246 12.74 10.41 -2.85
N ALA A 247 13.50 11.08 -3.69
CA ALA A 247 13.27 12.49 -4.06
C ALA A 247 11.89 12.66 -4.72
N VAL A 248 11.51 11.75 -5.63
CA VAL A 248 10.18 11.76 -6.27
C VAL A 248 9.07 11.54 -5.24
N VAL A 249 9.22 10.56 -4.34
CA VAL A 249 8.24 10.31 -3.27
C VAL A 249 8.06 11.55 -2.39
N VAL A 250 9.16 12.12 -1.90
CA VAL A 250 9.12 13.31 -1.05
C VAL A 250 8.49 14.50 -1.79
N GLY A 251 8.86 14.72 -3.06
CA GLY A 251 8.29 15.79 -3.88
C GLY A 251 6.79 15.64 -4.11
N LEU A 252 6.33 14.43 -4.44
CA LEU A 252 4.91 14.17 -4.67
C LEU A 252 4.10 14.23 -3.36
N VAL A 253 4.64 13.74 -2.25
CA VAL A 253 3.98 13.85 -0.94
C VAL A 253 3.91 15.31 -0.48
N ALA A 254 4.96 16.10 -0.71
CA ALA A 254 4.93 17.55 -0.44
C ALA A 254 3.89 18.26 -1.30
N TYR A 255 3.78 17.91 -2.58
CA TYR A 255 2.76 18.43 -3.48
C TYR A 255 1.34 18.10 -3.00
N LEU A 256 1.07 16.85 -2.62
CA LEU A 256 -0.22 16.45 -2.06
C LEU A 256 -0.53 17.21 -0.76
N SER A 257 0.47 17.38 0.10
CA SER A 257 0.29 18.14 1.35
C SER A 257 -0.05 19.62 1.10
N ALA A 258 0.56 20.24 0.08
CA ALA A 258 0.24 21.61 -0.31
C ALA A 258 -1.20 21.74 -0.85
N LEU A 259 -1.67 20.77 -1.64
CA LEU A 259 -3.05 20.74 -2.14
C LEU A 259 -4.07 20.63 -0.99
N GLU A 260 -3.84 19.76 -0.01
CA GLU A 260 -4.72 19.60 1.16
C GLU A 260 -4.78 20.91 1.99
N HIS A 261 -3.64 21.56 2.21
CA HIS A 261 -3.61 22.84 2.92
C HIS A 261 -4.41 23.94 2.19
N THR A 262 -4.33 23.99 0.86
CA THR A 262 -5.09 24.97 0.07
C THR A 262 -6.59 24.70 0.15
N ALA A 263 -7.02 23.44 0.12
CA ALA A 263 -8.41 23.07 0.24
C ALA A 263 -9.00 23.43 1.63
N ASP A 264 -8.24 23.20 2.71
CA ASP A 264 -8.67 23.56 4.07
C ASP A 264 -8.82 25.09 4.25
N THR A 265 -7.91 25.90 3.71
CA THR A 265 -7.97 27.36 3.80
C THR A 265 -9.13 27.98 3.02
N THR A 266 -9.48 27.42 1.87
CA THR A 266 -10.64 27.89 1.08
C THR A 266 -11.97 27.56 1.75
N HIS A 267 -12.06 26.43 2.45
CA HIS A 267 -13.27 26.05 3.20
C HIS A 267 -13.50 26.97 4.41
N ASP A 268 -12.46 27.30 5.18
CA ASP A 268 -12.53 28.20 6.35
C ASP A 268 -12.93 29.63 5.95
N SER A 269 -12.43 30.13 4.81
CA SER A 269 -12.77 31.45 4.31
C SER A 269 -14.23 31.55 3.85
N SER A 270 -14.83 30.47 3.33
CA SER A 270 -16.25 30.46 2.93
C SER A 270 -17.21 30.40 4.12
N VAL A 271 -16.82 29.74 5.21
CA VAL A 271 -17.63 29.63 6.44
C VAL A 271 -17.62 30.95 7.25
N SER A 272 -16.55 31.74 7.17
CA SER A 272 -16.43 33.01 7.88
C SER A 272 -17.20 34.19 7.22
N GLN A 273 -17.68 33.99 5.98
CA GLN A 273 -18.43 35.04 5.22
C GLN A 273 -19.94 34.79 5.14
N GLY A 274 -20.46 33.73 5.73
CA GLY A 274 -21.89 33.40 5.81
C GLY A 274 -22.41 33.50 7.24
#